data_c4840643fb1d2143ff0db781da7a0144
#
_entry.id   c4840643fb1d2143ff0db781da7a0144
#
_cell.length_a   1.000
_cell.length_b   1.000
_cell.length_c   1.000
_cell.angle_alpha   90.00
_cell.angle_beta   90.00
_cell.angle_gamma   90.00
#
_symmetry.space_group_name_H-M   'P 1'
#
loop_
_entity.id
_entity.type
_entity.pdbx_description
1 polymer ?
#
loop_
_entity_poly.entity_id
_entity_poly.type
_entity_poly.pdbx_seq_one_letter_code
_entity_poly.pdbx_strand_id
1 'polypeptide(L)'
;MRLIDPILMELDQEAQTTKRVLERVPQEKFSWKPHPKSYSLGQLAMHIASAPGIVAGAAGKDTYEISGGPPPEPKSHKELMDTFSANLTSAKDALNDLDDARLMSTWNGMVNGKVVLSIPRIGLVRAILLNHWYHHRGQLSVYLRLLDVPVPSIYGPSADENPFV
;
A
#
# COMPACT_ATOMS: atom_id res chain seq x y z
N MET A 1 2.38 -26.21 -2.54
CA MET A 1 2.19 -24.79 -2.10
C MET A 1 2.99 -23.94 -3.06
N ARG A 2 2.35 -23.00 -3.76
CA ARG A 2 3.00 -22.06 -4.68
C ARG A 2 3.79 -21.03 -3.85
N LEU A 3 4.82 -20.41 -4.44
CA LEU A 3 5.58 -19.33 -3.78
C LEU A 3 4.71 -18.12 -3.43
N ILE A 4 3.63 -17.89 -4.19
CA ILE A 4 2.71 -16.77 -3.95
C ILE A 4 1.76 -17.00 -2.77
N ASP A 5 1.46 -18.25 -2.40
CA ASP A 5 0.46 -18.56 -1.38
C ASP A 5 0.72 -17.91 -0.01
N PRO A 6 1.93 -17.97 0.57
CA PRO A 6 2.22 -17.26 1.83
C PRO A 6 2.16 -15.73 1.68
N ILE A 7 2.47 -15.19 0.50
CA ILE A 7 2.37 -13.75 0.22
C ILE A 7 0.91 -13.30 0.19
N LEU A 8 0.01 -14.08 -0.41
CA LEU A 8 -1.43 -13.80 -0.41
C LEU A 8 -2.01 -13.86 1.00
N MET A 9 -1.58 -14.82 1.82
CA MET A 9 -1.99 -14.91 3.23
C MET A 9 -1.53 -13.66 4.03
N GLU A 10 -0.27 -13.23 3.83
CA GLU A 10 0.26 -12.02 4.45
C GLU A 10 -0.50 -10.77 3.97
N LEU A 11 -0.77 -10.66 2.67
CA LEU A 11 -1.54 -9.54 2.11
C LEU A 11 -2.93 -9.45 2.74
N ASP A 12 -3.60 -10.57 2.95
CA ASP A 12 -4.92 -10.61 3.60
C ASP A 12 -4.87 -10.14 5.06
N GLN A 13 -3.90 -10.62 5.82
CA GLN A 13 -3.71 -10.21 7.22
C GLN A 13 -3.40 -8.71 7.32
N GLU A 14 -2.46 -8.24 6.50
CA GLU A 14 -2.03 -6.85 6.49
C GLU A 14 -3.12 -5.89 5.98
N ALA A 15 -4.00 -6.38 5.10
CA ALA A 15 -5.14 -5.61 4.63
C ALA A 15 -6.13 -5.29 5.75
N GLN A 16 -6.36 -6.21 6.69
CA GLN A 16 -7.23 -5.95 7.85
C GLN A 16 -6.63 -4.83 8.73
N THR A 17 -5.34 -4.91 9.00
CA THR A 17 -4.63 -3.89 9.79
C THR A 17 -4.64 -2.53 9.08
N THR A 18 -4.37 -2.52 7.76
CA THR A 18 -4.36 -1.29 6.96
C THR A 18 -5.74 -0.66 6.89
N LYS A 19 -6.80 -1.48 6.73
CA LYS A 19 -8.18 -1.01 6.73
C LYS A 19 -8.50 -0.23 8.01
N ARG A 20 -8.15 -0.77 9.16
CA ARG A 20 -8.38 -0.12 10.47
C ARG A 20 -7.68 1.23 10.59
N VAL A 21 -6.47 1.37 10.04
CA VAL A 21 -5.75 2.65 10.02
C VAL A 21 -6.43 3.64 9.06
N LEU A 22 -6.83 3.21 7.86
CA LEU A 22 -7.52 4.05 6.89
C LEU A 22 -8.90 4.52 7.39
N GLU A 23 -9.63 3.68 8.13
CA GLU A 23 -10.92 4.03 8.75
C GLU A 23 -10.82 5.19 9.76
N ARG A 24 -9.62 5.45 10.31
CA ARG A 24 -9.38 6.54 11.25
C ARG A 24 -9.05 7.87 10.57
N VAL A 25 -8.86 7.90 9.26
CA VAL A 25 -8.44 9.12 8.53
C VAL A 25 -9.58 10.14 8.51
N PRO A 26 -9.44 11.31 9.15
CA PRO A 26 -10.50 12.31 9.19
C PRO A 26 -10.59 13.06 7.85
N GLN A 27 -11.78 13.04 7.24
CA GLN A 27 -12.02 13.63 5.92
C GLN A 27 -11.74 15.14 5.90
N GLU A 28 -12.09 15.85 6.95
CA GLU A 28 -11.90 17.30 7.08
C GLU A 28 -10.42 17.71 7.19
N LYS A 29 -9.52 16.74 7.31
CA LYS A 29 -8.07 16.94 7.40
C LYS A 29 -7.31 16.44 6.18
N PHE A 30 -7.96 16.05 5.09
CA PHE A 30 -7.29 15.48 3.91
C PHE A 30 -6.17 16.37 3.37
N SER A 31 -6.33 17.69 3.37
CA SER A 31 -5.32 18.64 2.87
C SER A 31 -4.24 19.01 3.91
N TRP A 32 -4.36 18.52 5.15
CA TRP A 32 -3.36 18.77 6.18
C TRP A 32 -2.02 18.08 5.85
N LYS A 33 -0.91 18.76 6.16
CA LYS A 33 0.47 18.27 5.96
C LYS A 33 1.29 18.49 7.22
N PRO A 34 2.11 17.51 7.64
CA PRO A 34 3.05 17.71 8.75
C PRO A 34 4.21 18.64 8.36
N HIS A 35 4.52 18.70 7.04
CA HIS A 35 5.57 19.54 6.49
C HIS A 35 5.24 19.88 5.03
N PRO A 36 5.60 21.07 4.51
CA PRO A 36 5.31 21.47 3.11
C PRO A 36 5.80 20.50 2.04
N LYS A 37 6.90 19.78 2.29
CA LYS A 37 7.48 18.79 1.37
C LYS A 37 6.83 17.41 1.48
N SER A 38 5.99 17.16 2.49
CA SER A 38 5.33 15.87 2.68
C SER A 38 4.05 15.77 1.85
N TYR A 39 3.60 14.55 1.62
CA TYR A 39 2.23 14.32 1.14
C TYR A 39 1.23 14.88 2.16
N SER A 40 0.07 15.32 1.67
CA SER A 40 -1.05 15.58 2.58
C SER A 40 -1.58 14.27 3.16
N LEU A 41 -2.36 14.38 4.24
CA LEU A 41 -3.01 13.22 4.86
C LEU A 41 -3.81 12.41 3.83
N GLY A 42 -4.62 13.10 3.02
CA GLY A 42 -5.43 12.49 1.97
C GLY A 42 -4.57 11.84 0.88
N GLN A 43 -3.50 12.49 0.43
CA GLN A 43 -2.56 11.94 -0.54
C GLN A 43 -1.87 10.67 -0.01
N LEU A 44 -1.40 10.68 1.24
CA LEU A 44 -0.77 9.50 1.84
C LEU A 44 -1.77 8.35 2.00
N ALA A 45 -2.99 8.64 2.48
CA ALA A 45 -4.05 7.65 2.61
C ALA A 45 -4.44 7.05 1.25
N MET A 46 -4.60 7.88 0.20
CA MET A 46 -4.91 7.43 -1.15
C MET A 46 -3.77 6.59 -1.74
N HIS A 47 -2.51 6.96 -1.47
CA HIS A 47 -1.36 6.15 -1.87
C HIS A 47 -1.39 4.75 -1.24
N ILE A 48 -1.67 4.67 0.05
CA ILE A 48 -1.83 3.38 0.75
C ILE A 48 -3.00 2.57 0.18
N ALA A 49 -4.11 3.22 -0.13
CA ALA A 49 -5.31 2.58 -0.66
C ALA A 49 -5.11 2.01 -2.07
N SER A 50 -4.31 2.69 -2.91
CA SER A 50 -4.14 2.32 -4.33
C SER A 50 -2.90 1.47 -4.61
N ALA A 51 -1.86 1.55 -3.79
CA ALA A 51 -0.58 0.88 -4.02
C ALA A 51 -0.69 -0.63 -4.27
N PRO A 52 -1.50 -1.42 -3.53
CA PRO A 52 -1.59 -2.86 -3.78
C PRO A 52 -2.00 -3.21 -5.21
N GLY A 53 -3.05 -2.60 -5.74
CA GLY A 53 -3.54 -2.85 -7.10
C GLY A 53 -2.55 -2.40 -8.17
N ILE A 54 -1.93 -1.23 -7.98
CA ILE A 54 -0.95 -0.68 -8.92
C ILE A 54 0.29 -1.60 -9.00
N VAL A 55 0.87 -1.99 -7.87
CA VAL A 55 2.11 -2.78 -7.84
C VAL A 55 1.85 -4.23 -8.29
N ALA A 56 0.74 -4.85 -7.86
CA ALA A 56 0.38 -6.18 -8.31
C ALA A 56 0.10 -6.21 -9.82
N GLY A 57 -0.62 -5.21 -10.36
CA GLY A 57 -0.82 -5.05 -11.79
C GLY A 57 0.47 -4.83 -12.57
N ALA A 58 1.43 -4.10 -12.00
CA ALA A 58 2.78 -3.97 -12.56
C ALA A 58 3.54 -5.30 -12.54
N ALA A 59 3.39 -6.11 -11.49
CA ALA A 59 3.99 -7.44 -11.39
C ALA A 59 3.48 -8.42 -12.45
N GLY A 60 2.29 -8.24 -12.98
CA GLY A 60 1.76 -9.02 -14.11
C GLY A 60 2.46 -8.75 -15.46
N LYS A 61 3.22 -7.67 -15.58
CA LYS A 61 3.92 -7.23 -16.81
C LYS A 61 5.41 -7.57 -16.74
N ASP A 62 6.12 -7.57 -17.88
CA ASP A 62 7.59 -7.74 -17.89
C ASP A 62 8.32 -6.42 -17.63
N THR A 63 7.70 -5.33 -18.05
CA THR A 63 8.20 -3.97 -17.87
C THR A 63 7.09 -3.08 -17.36
N TYR A 64 7.44 -2.07 -16.57
CA TYR A 64 6.50 -1.07 -16.09
C TYR A 64 7.15 0.31 -16.07
N GLU A 65 6.50 1.29 -16.71
CA GLU A 65 6.95 2.69 -16.66
C GLU A 65 6.57 3.28 -15.29
N ILE A 66 7.58 3.58 -14.49
CA ILE A 66 7.41 4.15 -13.15
C ILE A 66 7.09 5.64 -13.31
N SER A 67 5.87 6.02 -13.00
CA SER A 67 5.45 7.42 -12.91
C SER A 67 5.56 7.89 -11.46
N GLY A 68 6.19 9.03 -11.26
CA GLY A 68 6.33 9.65 -9.94
C GLY A 68 5.24 10.71 -9.68
N GLY A 69 5.13 11.08 -8.41
CA GLY A 69 4.27 12.16 -7.96
C GLY A 69 3.20 11.70 -6.96
N PRO A 70 2.66 12.64 -6.18
CA PRO A 70 1.62 12.32 -5.22
C PRO A 70 0.32 11.96 -5.94
N PRO A 71 -0.46 10.99 -5.43
CA PRO A 71 -1.82 10.76 -5.92
C PRO A 71 -2.70 11.97 -5.59
N PRO A 72 -3.85 12.12 -6.25
CA PRO A 72 -4.86 13.11 -5.85
C PRO A 72 -5.39 12.81 -4.44
N GLU A 73 -5.84 13.83 -3.74
CA GLU A 73 -6.59 13.66 -2.50
C GLU A 73 -7.94 13.01 -2.80
N PRO A 74 -8.45 12.13 -1.92
CA PRO A 74 -9.80 11.59 -2.09
C PRO A 74 -10.84 12.69 -1.84
N LYS A 75 -11.95 12.64 -2.55
CA LYS A 75 -13.07 13.59 -2.40
C LYS A 75 -13.91 13.30 -1.14
N SER A 76 -13.83 12.07 -0.64
CA SER A 76 -14.55 11.63 0.55
C SER A 76 -13.89 10.43 1.19
N HIS A 77 -14.18 10.19 2.47
CA HIS A 77 -13.76 8.97 3.17
C HIS A 77 -14.31 7.70 2.48
N LYS A 78 -15.52 7.79 1.93
CA LYS A 78 -16.11 6.69 1.14
C LYS A 78 -15.24 6.36 -0.08
N GLU A 79 -14.83 7.36 -0.85
CA GLU A 79 -13.95 7.15 -2.02
C GLU A 79 -12.63 6.49 -1.62
N LEU A 80 -12.03 6.92 -0.50
CA LEU A 80 -10.82 6.30 0.03
C LEU A 80 -11.01 4.81 0.29
N MET A 81 -12.09 4.43 0.99
CA MET A 81 -12.36 3.04 1.35
C MET A 81 -12.78 2.18 0.17
N ASP A 82 -13.54 2.74 -0.77
CA ASP A 82 -13.89 2.07 -2.03
C ASP A 82 -12.64 1.80 -2.88
N THR A 83 -11.73 2.79 -2.98
CA THR A 83 -10.45 2.65 -3.68
C THR A 83 -9.60 1.55 -3.04
N PHE A 84 -9.51 1.53 -1.71
CA PHE A 84 -8.80 0.48 -0.99
C PHE A 84 -9.36 -0.90 -1.30
N SER A 85 -10.67 -1.08 -1.19
CA SER A 85 -11.33 -2.36 -1.41
C SER A 85 -11.14 -2.87 -2.85
N ALA A 86 -11.32 -2.00 -3.83
CA ALA A 86 -11.15 -2.32 -5.25
C ALA A 86 -9.71 -2.71 -5.58
N ASN A 87 -8.73 -1.94 -5.09
CA ASN A 87 -7.31 -2.22 -5.35
C ASN A 87 -6.82 -3.49 -4.63
N LEU A 88 -7.35 -3.79 -3.43
CA LEU A 88 -7.03 -5.03 -2.74
C LEU A 88 -7.54 -6.26 -3.52
N THR A 89 -8.77 -6.22 -4.01
CA THR A 89 -9.33 -7.28 -4.86
C THR A 89 -8.49 -7.46 -6.12
N SER A 90 -8.23 -6.37 -6.84
CA SER A 90 -7.40 -6.39 -8.06
C SER A 90 -5.98 -6.92 -7.80
N ALA A 91 -5.40 -6.59 -6.64
CA ALA A 91 -4.08 -7.09 -6.25
C ALA A 91 -4.07 -8.61 -6.04
N LYS A 92 -5.09 -9.15 -5.34
CA LYS A 92 -5.23 -10.59 -5.11
C LYS A 92 -5.39 -11.35 -6.42
N ASP A 93 -6.24 -10.86 -7.31
CA ASP A 93 -6.48 -11.48 -8.60
C ASP A 93 -5.18 -11.51 -9.42
N ALA A 94 -4.50 -10.36 -9.58
CA ALA A 94 -3.27 -10.26 -10.33
C ALA A 94 -2.12 -11.11 -9.76
N LEU A 95 -2.01 -11.21 -8.44
CA LEU A 95 -0.99 -12.04 -7.79
C LEU A 95 -1.32 -13.52 -7.89
N ASN A 96 -2.59 -13.90 -7.79
CA ASN A 96 -3.02 -15.29 -7.88
C ASN A 96 -2.77 -15.90 -9.27
N ASP A 97 -2.73 -15.07 -10.32
CA ASP A 97 -2.42 -15.48 -11.69
C ASP A 97 -0.91 -15.73 -11.93
N LEU A 98 -0.04 -15.39 -10.96
CA LEU A 98 1.40 -15.61 -11.09
C LEU A 98 1.78 -17.02 -10.62
N ASP A 99 2.34 -17.81 -11.53
CA ASP A 99 2.99 -19.08 -11.19
C ASP A 99 4.42 -18.86 -10.66
N ASP A 100 5.05 -19.91 -10.13
CA ASP A 100 6.36 -19.86 -9.53
C ASP A 100 7.45 -19.46 -10.55
N ALA A 101 7.35 -19.92 -11.79
CA ALA A 101 8.29 -19.57 -12.85
C ALA A 101 8.20 -18.06 -13.17
N ARG A 102 6.99 -17.55 -13.24
CA ARG A 102 6.73 -16.12 -13.48
C ARG A 102 7.22 -15.26 -12.32
N LEU A 103 6.99 -15.68 -11.08
CA LEU A 103 7.49 -14.99 -9.88
C LEU A 103 9.02 -14.90 -9.82
N MET A 104 9.71 -15.92 -10.29
CA MET A 104 11.18 -15.96 -10.31
C MET A 104 11.78 -15.27 -11.53
N SER A 105 10.99 -14.96 -12.56
CA SER A 105 11.49 -14.28 -13.76
C SER A 105 11.79 -12.80 -13.49
N THR A 106 12.68 -12.22 -14.30
CA THR A 106 13.08 -10.82 -14.21
C THR A 106 11.93 -9.88 -14.54
N TRP A 107 11.80 -8.84 -13.74
CA TRP A 107 10.93 -7.68 -13.94
C TRP A 107 11.78 -6.42 -14.08
N ASN A 108 11.36 -5.51 -14.95
CA ASN A 108 12.08 -4.27 -15.21
C ASN A 108 11.20 -3.05 -14.96
N GLY A 109 11.63 -2.20 -14.04
CA GLY A 109 11.10 -0.85 -13.86
C GLY A 109 11.80 0.13 -14.80
N MET A 110 11.02 0.97 -15.47
CA MET A 110 11.50 1.92 -16.46
C MET A 110 11.16 3.35 -16.04
N VAL A 111 12.02 4.29 -16.41
CA VAL A 111 11.77 5.73 -16.34
C VAL A 111 12.22 6.36 -17.66
N ASN A 112 11.31 7.07 -18.33
CA ASN A 112 11.55 7.65 -19.65
C ASN A 112 12.11 6.63 -20.66
N GLY A 113 11.53 5.42 -20.68
CA GLY A 113 11.93 4.34 -21.57
C GLY A 113 13.27 3.67 -21.26
N LYS A 114 13.91 4.01 -20.14
CA LYS A 114 15.18 3.40 -19.70
C LYS A 114 14.95 2.50 -18.49
N VAL A 115 15.53 1.31 -18.50
CA VAL A 115 15.51 0.40 -17.35
C VAL A 115 16.33 1.02 -16.22
N VAL A 116 15.69 1.27 -15.08
CA VAL A 116 16.30 1.82 -13.85
C VAL A 116 16.32 0.81 -12.71
N LEU A 117 15.51 -0.25 -12.81
CA LEU A 117 15.45 -1.33 -11.83
C LEU A 117 15.23 -2.66 -12.56
N SER A 118 16.04 -3.67 -12.24
CA SER A 118 15.91 -5.03 -12.79
C SER A 118 16.05 -6.01 -11.63
N ILE A 119 14.97 -6.70 -11.29
CA ILE A 119 14.89 -7.60 -10.11
C ILE A 119 14.01 -8.81 -10.43
N PRO A 120 14.14 -9.93 -9.69
CA PRO A 120 13.14 -10.99 -9.73
C PRO A 120 11.77 -10.42 -9.32
N ARG A 121 10.71 -10.86 -9.99
CA ARG A 121 9.34 -10.34 -9.75
C ARG A 121 8.88 -10.56 -8.32
N ILE A 122 9.28 -11.66 -7.68
CA ILE A 122 9.03 -11.88 -6.25
C ILE A 122 9.66 -10.79 -5.38
N GLY A 123 10.81 -10.26 -5.78
CA GLY A 123 11.47 -9.12 -5.12
C GLY A 123 10.66 -7.82 -5.24
N LEU A 124 10.04 -7.57 -6.40
CA LEU A 124 9.10 -6.45 -6.58
C LEU A 124 7.91 -6.59 -5.61
N VAL A 125 7.29 -7.76 -5.57
CA VAL A 125 6.14 -8.03 -4.68
C VAL A 125 6.54 -7.85 -3.22
N ARG A 126 7.69 -8.39 -2.83
CA ARG A 126 8.13 -8.31 -1.43
C ARG A 126 8.54 -6.90 -1.01
N ALA A 127 9.38 -6.22 -1.82
CA ALA A 127 9.95 -4.94 -1.44
C ALA A 127 9.02 -3.76 -1.73
N ILE A 128 8.40 -3.75 -2.92
CA ILE A 128 7.64 -2.58 -3.39
C ILE A 128 6.14 -2.71 -3.10
N LEU A 129 5.57 -3.93 -3.10
CA LEU A 129 4.18 -4.05 -2.67
C LEU A 129 4.11 -4.09 -1.14
N LEU A 130 4.69 -5.10 -0.49
CA LEU A 130 4.47 -5.31 0.95
C LEU A 130 5.26 -4.32 1.83
N ASN A 131 6.61 -4.32 1.75
CA ASN A 131 7.42 -3.49 2.66
C ASN A 131 7.16 -2.00 2.51
N HIS A 132 7.00 -1.52 1.28
CA HIS A 132 6.69 -0.13 0.99
C HIS A 132 5.27 0.23 1.49
N TRP A 133 4.31 -0.68 1.39
CA TRP A 133 2.97 -0.50 1.94
C TRP A 133 2.98 -0.36 3.47
N TYR A 134 3.73 -1.23 4.15
CA TYR A 134 3.91 -1.15 5.61
C TYR A 134 4.61 0.13 6.04
N HIS A 135 5.62 0.56 5.27
CA HIS A 135 6.31 1.83 5.48
C HIS A 135 5.34 3.01 5.47
N HIS A 136 4.50 3.13 4.44
CA HIS A 136 3.53 4.22 4.36
C HIS A 136 2.42 4.13 5.40
N ARG A 137 1.97 2.94 5.76
CA ARG A 137 1.04 2.76 6.88
C ARG A 137 1.64 3.23 8.20
N GLY A 138 2.91 2.94 8.43
CA GLY A 138 3.64 3.47 9.59
C GLY A 138 3.72 4.99 9.60
N GLN A 139 3.96 5.62 8.43
CA GLN A 139 3.90 7.09 8.32
C GLN A 139 2.50 7.62 8.62
N LEU A 140 1.45 6.97 8.11
CA LEU A 140 0.07 7.39 8.34
C LEU A 140 -0.29 7.33 9.83
N SER A 141 0.19 6.34 10.58
CA SER A 141 -0.04 6.26 12.03
C SER A 141 0.56 7.45 12.77
N VAL A 142 1.72 7.96 12.33
CA VAL A 142 2.32 9.19 12.88
C VAL A 142 1.48 10.42 12.52
N TYR A 143 0.94 10.50 11.29
CA TYR A 143 0.06 11.61 10.89
C TYR A 143 -1.21 11.64 11.74
N LEU A 144 -1.84 10.48 11.97
CA LEU A 144 -3.01 10.38 12.85
C LEU A 144 -2.68 10.87 14.26
N ARG A 145 -1.54 10.46 14.83
CA ARG A 145 -1.10 10.91 16.15
C ARG A 145 -0.90 12.43 16.23
N LEU A 146 -0.31 13.03 15.21
CA LEU A 146 -0.11 14.49 15.13
C LEU A 146 -1.43 15.28 15.03
N LEU A 147 -2.51 14.61 14.65
CA LEU A 147 -3.86 15.17 14.56
C LEU A 147 -4.74 14.79 15.76
N ASP A 148 -4.16 14.20 16.82
CA ASP A 148 -4.87 13.71 18.01
C ASP A 148 -5.97 12.67 17.69
N VAL A 149 -5.81 11.95 16.56
CA VAL A 149 -6.70 10.84 16.19
C VAL A 149 -6.19 9.57 16.86
N PRO A 150 -7.06 8.79 17.54
CA PRO A 150 -6.67 7.51 18.14
C PRO A 150 -6.09 6.55 17.11
N VAL A 151 -4.89 6.02 17.40
CA VAL A 151 -4.16 5.10 16.50
C VAL A 151 -4.48 3.66 16.88
N PRO A 152 -4.99 2.83 15.94
CA PRO A 152 -5.26 1.43 16.23
C PRO A 152 -3.96 0.66 16.49
N SER A 153 -4.06 -0.46 17.20
CA SER A 153 -2.98 -1.45 17.29
C SER A 153 -2.62 -1.94 15.87
N ILE A 154 -1.32 -1.99 15.55
CA ILE A 154 -0.79 -2.46 14.26
C ILE A 154 -0.07 -3.80 14.44
N TYR A 155 1.11 -3.80 15.05
CA TYR A 155 1.89 -5.01 15.34
C TYR A 155 2.04 -5.26 16.86
N GLY A 156 1.35 -4.48 17.66
CA GLY A 156 1.38 -4.52 19.11
C GLY A 156 0.54 -3.38 19.66
N PRO A 157 0.49 -3.19 20.98
CA PRO A 157 -0.29 -2.13 21.60
C PRO A 157 0.10 -0.75 21.07
N SER A 158 -0.90 0.12 20.91
CA SER A 158 -0.70 1.56 20.81
C SER A 158 -1.01 2.21 22.17
N ALA A 159 -0.86 3.54 22.26
CA ALA A 159 -1.32 4.26 23.45
C ALA A 159 -2.86 4.26 23.61
N ASP A 160 -3.59 3.97 22.53
CA ASP A 160 -5.05 4.05 22.49
C ASP A 160 -5.72 2.68 22.44
N GLU A 161 -4.96 1.62 22.11
CA GLU A 161 -5.53 0.28 21.94
C GLU A 161 -4.52 -0.80 22.32
N ASN A 162 -4.97 -1.73 23.19
CA ASN A 162 -4.22 -2.91 23.58
C ASN A 162 -4.98 -4.18 23.13
N PRO A 163 -4.48 -4.95 22.14
CA PRO A 163 -5.15 -6.15 21.64
C PRO A 163 -5.03 -7.37 22.57
N PHE A 164 -4.32 -7.24 23.69
CA PHE A 164 -4.05 -8.33 24.63
C PHE A 164 -4.89 -8.27 25.93
N VAL A 165 -5.77 -7.28 26.05
CA VAL A 165 -6.66 -7.10 27.21
C VAL A 165 -8.08 -6.78 26.76
#